data_fb998f3f3c4281357bb163f4c302d196
#
_entry.id   fb998f3f3c4281357bb163f4c302d196
#
_cell.length_a   1.000
_cell.length_b   1.000
_cell.length_c   1.000
_cell.angle_alpha   90.00
_cell.angle_beta   90.00
_cell.angle_gamma   90.00
#
_symmetry.space_group_name_H-M   'P 1'
#
loop_
_entity.id
_entity.type
_entity.pdbx_description
1 polymer ?
#
loop_
_entity_poly.entity_id
_entity_poly.type
_entity_poly.pdbx_seq_one_letter_code
_entity_poly.pdbx_strand_id
1 'polypeptide(L)'
;EKASSGTMTPEMHYQYINFTIAALKDIYLSNRYVRYVTVFQNWLNQAGASFDHLHKQLVAIDGVSASNAAEFEMARVNPNMYNDYAVNYAGYQNLVFAENEYAVAFADFGHRYPTLAIYSKAEKNQPWNQTPEQVRGMSDLVHACHAAMGSEVPCNEEWYYRPPAIDIAVPWHILIKWRISNPAGFEAVTKIFVNTIDPWTLRDKVVNRLFE
;
A
#
# COMPACT_ATOMS: atom_id res chain seq x y z
N GLU A 1 10.01 -23.01 5.74
CA GLU A 1 9.94 -21.65 5.17
C GLU A 1 8.61 -21.01 5.59
N LYS A 2 8.65 -19.81 6.15
CA LYS A 2 7.41 -19.12 6.56
C LYS A 2 6.66 -18.66 5.32
N ALA A 3 5.39 -19.03 5.20
CA ALA A 3 4.52 -18.54 4.11
C ALA A 3 4.26 -17.04 4.28
N SER A 4 4.79 -16.23 3.38
CA SER A 4 4.59 -14.77 3.31
C SER A 4 3.93 -14.38 1.98
N SER A 5 3.51 -13.13 1.83
CA SER A 5 3.00 -12.64 0.54
C SER A 5 4.01 -12.84 -0.60
N GLY A 6 5.32 -12.70 -0.33
CA GLY A 6 6.37 -12.88 -1.33
C GLY A 6 6.72 -14.34 -1.65
N THR A 7 6.32 -15.31 -0.82
CA THR A 7 6.56 -16.75 -1.07
C THR A 7 5.38 -17.46 -1.72
N MET A 8 4.25 -16.78 -1.89
CA MET A 8 3.12 -17.28 -2.67
C MET A 8 3.50 -17.39 -4.16
N THR A 9 2.79 -18.24 -4.90
CA THR A 9 2.80 -18.10 -6.36
C THR A 9 2.04 -16.83 -6.76
N PRO A 10 2.34 -16.22 -7.92
CA PRO A 10 1.59 -15.04 -8.40
C PRO A 10 0.08 -15.29 -8.47
N GLU A 11 -0.34 -16.50 -8.83
CA GLU A 11 -1.74 -16.88 -8.88
C GLU A 11 -2.39 -16.95 -7.49
N MET A 12 -1.71 -17.54 -6.50
CA MET A 12 -2.20 -17.56 -5.12
C MET A 12 -2.29 -16.13 -4.54
N HIS A 13 -1.32 -15.28 -4.84
CA HIS A 13 -1.35 -13.89 -4.41
C HIS A 13 -2.52 -13.13 -5.05
N TYR A 14 -2.77 -13.33 -6.35
CA TYR A 14 -3.92 -12.75 -7.03
C TYR A 14 -5.26 -13.20 -6.41
N GLN A 15 -5.40 -14.49 -6.09
CA GLN A 15 -6.59 -14.99 -5.38
C GLN A 15 -6.74 -14.37 -4.00
N TYR A 16 -5.64 -14.17 -3.27
CA TYR A 16 -5.62 -13.52 -1.96
C TYR A 16 -6.07 -12.05 -2.04
N ILE A 17 -5.59 -11.30 -3.04
CA ILE A 17 -6.05 -9.93 -3.32
C ILE A 17 -7.54 -9.90 -3.68
N ASN A 18 -8.01 -10.78 -4.57
CA ASN A 18 -9.43 -10.85 -4.94
C ASN A 18 -10.34 -11.18 -3.76
N PHE A 19 -9.95 -12.12 -2.92
CA PHE A 19 -10.69 -12.45 -1.70
C PHE A 19 -10.77 -11.23 -0.75
N THR A 20 -9.68 -10.50 -0.59
CA THR A 20 -9.65 -9.25 0.20
C THR A 20 -10.60 -8.20 -0.37
N ILE A 21 -10.61 -8.01 -1.69
CA ILE A 21 -11.52 -7.07 -2.38
C ILE A 21 -12.99 -7.50 -2.20
N ALA A 22 -13.29 -8.78 -2.32
CA ALA A 22 -14.64 -9.29 -2.14
C ALA A 22 -15.14 -9.07 -0.71
N ALA A 23 -14.31 -9.40 0.30
CA ALA A 23 -14.63 -9.14 1.71
C ALA A 23 -14.81 -7.65 2.01
N LEU A 24 -13.94 -6.79 1.46
CA LEU A 24 -14.04 -5.34 1.58
C LEU A 24 -15.39 -4.82 1.04
N LYS A 25 -15.78 -5.26 -0.15
CA LYS A 25 -17.06 -4.90 -0.77
C LYS A 25 -18.25 -5.38 0.08
N ASP A 26 -18.19 -6.61 0.57
CA ASP A 26 -19.26 -7.21 1.38
C ASP A 26 -19.48 -6.44 2.70
N ILE A 27 -18.43 -5.98 3.36
CA ILE A 27 -18.54 -5.16 4.57
C ILE A 27 -19.32 -3.86 4.29
N TYR A 28 -19.06 -3.18 3.18
CA TYR A 28 -19.82 -1.97 2.81
C TYR A 28 -21.28 -2.27 2.45
N LEU A 29 -21.55 -3.41 1.83
CA LEU A 29 -22.92 -3.80 1.45
C LEU A 29 -23.74 -4.26 2.66
N SER A 30 -23.11 -4.92 3.62
CA SER A 30 -23.79 -5.50 4.78
C SER A 30 -24.07 -4.51 5.90
N ASN A 31 -23.39 -3.36 5.94
CA ASN A 31 -23.54 -2.40 7.04
C ASN A 31 -23.53 -0.93 6.56
N ARG A 32 -24.71 -0.29 6.56
CA ARG A 32 -24.92 1.09 6.13
C ARG A 32 -24.18 2.15 6.97
N TYR A 33 -23.72 1.82 8.15
CA TYR A 33 -23.01 2.76 9.04
C TYR A 33 -21.52 2.82 8.76
N VAL A 34 -20.97 1.88 7.99
CA VAL A 34 -19.56 1.89 7.62
C VAL A 34 -19.24 3.07 6.70
N ARG A 35 -18.30 3.90 7.12
CA ARG A 35 -17.82 5.05 6.34
C ARG A 35 -16.47 4.76 5.69
N TYR A 36 -15.62 4.00 6.38
CA TYR A 36 -14.33 3.57 5.87
C TYR A 36 -13.99 2.17 6.39
N VAL A 37 -13.34 1.37 5.54
CA VAL A 37 -12.76 0.09 5.96
C VAL A 37 -11.26 0.20 5.75
N THR A 38 -10.49 0.16 6.83
CA THR A 38 -9.04 0.07 6.73
C THR A 38 -8.65 -1.37 6.45
N VAL A 39 -7.81 -1.58 5.42
CA VAL A 39 -7.27 -2.89 5.03
C VAL A 39 -5.77 -2.85 5.26
N PHE A 40 -5.27 -3.77 6.06
CA PHE A 40 -3.85 -3.84 6.36
C PHE A 40 -3.38 -5.26 6.67
N GLN A 41 -2.08 -5.48 6.56
CA GLN A 41 -1.39 -6.70 6.94
C GLN A 41 -0.16 -6.33 7.76
N ASN A 42 0.01 -7.00 8.89
CA ASN A 42 1.24 -6.91 9.68
C ASN A 42 2.02 -8.21 9.47
N TRP A 43 3.26 -8.09 9.02
CA TRP A 43 4.15 -9.23 8.82
C TRP A 43 5.31 -9.17 9.82
N LEU A 44 5.46 -10.25 10.60
CA LEU A 44 6.38 -10.42 11.72
C LEU A 44 6.08 -9.54 12.95
N ASN A 45 6.54 -9.98 14.10
CA ASN A 45 6.26 -9.34 15.39
C ASN A 45 6.74 -7.88 15.45
N GLN A 46 7.90 -7.57 14.85
CA GLN A 46 8.44 -6.21 14.80
C GLN A 46 7.53 -5.23 14.04
N ALA A 47 6.68 -5.74 13.15
CA ALA A 47 5.67 -4.96 12.45
C ALA A 47 4.29 -4.97 13.16
N GLY A 48 4.20 -5.56 14.35
CA GLY A 48 2.98 -5.63 15.15
C GLY A 48 2.08 -6.82 14.85
N ALA A 49 2.59 -7.88 14.18
CA ALA A 49 1.86 -9.12 14.02
C ALA A 49 1.71 -9.83 15.38
N SER A 50 0.48 -10.25 15.70
CA SER A 50 0.18 -10.98 16.96
C SER A 50 0.59 -12.45 16.89
N PHE A 51 0.74 -13.01 15.70
CA PHE A 51 1.17 -14.39 15.44
C PHE A 51 1.79 -14.53 14.04
N ASP A 52 2.64 -15.53 13.89
CA ASP A 52 3.43 -15.78 12.68
C ASP A 52 2.62 -16.54 11.59
N HIS A 53 1.40 -16.10 11.32
CA HIS A 53 0.57 -16.62 10.24
C HIS A 53 0.10 -15.48 9.36
N LEU A 54 0.29 -15.60 8.05
CA LEU A 54 -0.08 -14.55 7.11
C LEU A 54 -1.59 -14.30 7.14
N HIS A 55 -1.98 -13.08 7.42
CA HIS A 55 -3.37 -12.65 7.42
C HIS A 55 -3.51 -11.16 7.10
N LYS A 56 -4.57 -10.79 6.39
CA LYS A 56 -5.03 -9.41 6.26
C LYS A 56 -6.14 -9.13 7.26
N GLN A 57 -6.18 -7.90 7.70
CA GLN A 57 -7.21 -7.41 8.61
C GLN A 57 -8.04 -6.33 7.90
N LEU A 58 -9.35 -6.43 8.02
CA LEU A 58 -10.30 -5.44 7.54
C LEU A 58 -11.07 -4.91 8.74
N VAL A 59 -10.89 -3.63 9.06
CA VAL A 59 -11.55 -2.99 10.20
C VAL A 59 -12.46 -1.88 9.70
N ALA A 60 -13.76 -2.07 9.90
CA ALA A 60 -14.78 -1.10 9.54
C ALA A 60 -14.97 -0.05 10.64
N ILE A 61 -15.04 1.21 10.25
CA ILE A 61 -15.30 2.34 11.15
C ILE A 61 -16.43 3.22 10.58
N ASP A 62 -17.13 3.92 11.45
CA ASP A 62 -18.21 4.86 11.12
C ASP A 62 -17.74 6.30 10.80
N GLY A 63 -16.44 6.47 10.61
CA GLY A 63 -15.78 7.72 10.27
C GLY A 63 -14.59 7.50 9.35
N VAL A 64 -13.80 8.54 9.14
CA VAL A 64 -12.49 8.48 8.48
C VAL A 64 -11.42 8.97 9.45
N SER A 65 -10.20 8.47 9.32
CA SER A 65 -9.09 8.94 10.15
C SER A 65 -8.76 10.41 9.89
N ALA A 66 -8.15 11.08 10.85
CA ALA A 66 -7.75 12.49 10.67
C ALA A 66 -6.76 12.67 9.51
N SER A 67 -5.87 11.69 9.28
CA SER A 67 -4.94 11.73 8.15
C SER A 67 -5.65 11.58 6.82
N ASN A 68 -6.59 10.63 6.70
CA ASN A 68 -7.37 10.47 5.46
C ASN A 68 -8.26 11.69 5.21
N ALA A 69 -8.84 12.29 6.25
CA ALA A 69 -9.64 13.50 6.11
C ALA A 69 -8.82 14.67 5.58
N ALA A 70 -7.60 14.88 6.11
CA ALA A 70 -6.68 15.91 5.62
C ALA A 70 -6.27 15.66 4.16
N GLU A 71 -5.95 14.41 3.81
CA GLU A 71 -5.59 14.01 2.46
C GLU A 71 -6.76 14.21 1.48
N PHE A 72 -7.99 13.88 1.89
CA PHE A 72 -9.18 14.13 1.08
C PHE A 72 -9.44 15.62 0.83
N GLU A 73 -9.20 16.49 1.82
CA GLU A 73 -9.28 17.93 1.60
C GLU A 73 -8.21 18.43 0.64
N MET A 74 -6.99 17.91 0.71
CA MET A 74 -5.95 18.23 -0.27
C MET A 74 -6.35 17.77 -1.69
N ALA A 75 -6.92 16.58 -1.84
CA ALA A 75 -7.41 16.07 -3.12
C ALA A 75 -8.60 16.85 -3.68
N ARG A 76 -9.42 17.50 -2.83
CA ARG A 76 -10.47 18.44 -3.28
C ARG A 76 -9.88 19.71 -3.89
N VAL A 77 -8.79 20.21 -3.30
CA VAL A 77 -8.10 21.42 -3.79
C VAL A 77 -7.31 21.11 -5.06
N ASN A 78 -6.61 19.98 -5.10
CA ASN A 78 -5.90 19.49 -6.29
C ASN A 78 -6.34 18.07 -6.62
N PRO A 79 -7.32 17.87 -7.52
CA PRO A 79 -7.77 16.51 -7.92
C PRO A 79 -6.67 15.66 -8.58
N ASN A 80 -5.58 16.27 -9.04
CA ASN A 80 -4.44 15.58 -9.65
C ASN A 80 -3.27 15.33 -8.68
N MET A 81 -3.45 15.60 -7.38
CA MET A 81 -2.36 15.60 -6.41
C MET A 81 -1.58 14.27 -6.35
N TYR A 82 -2.26 13.13 -6.51
CA TYR A 82 -1.60 11.82 -6.49
C TYR A 82 -0.66 11.62 -7.69
N ASN A 83 -1.04 12.16 -8.86
CA ASN A 83 -0.13 12.18 -10.00
C ASN A 83 1.00 13.20 -9.77
N ASP A 84 0.67 14.42 -9.36
CA ASP A 84 1.65 15.51 -9.25
C ASP A 84 2.70 15.23 -8.17
N TYR A 85 2.27 14.79 -6.98
CA TYR A 85 3.13 14.71 -5.80
C TYR A 85 3.60 13.28 -5.47
N ALA A 86 3.04 12.24 -6.11
CA ALA A 86 3.50 10.87 -5.95
C ALA A 86 4.08 10.31 -7.25
N VAL A 87 3.24 9.92 -8.22
CA VAL A 87 3.68 9.16 -9.38
C VAL A 87 4.63 9.95 -10.29
N ASN A 88 4.26 11.17 -10.69
CA ASN A 88 5.10 12.01 -11.56
C ASN A 88 6.38 12.44 -10.86
N TYR A 89 6.28 12.78 -9.58
CA TYR A 89 7.45 13.14 -8.80
C TYR A 89 8.40 11.96 -8.62
N ALA A 90 7.89 10.76 -8.36
CA ALA A 90 8.70 9.53 -8.33
C ALA A 90 9.39 9.27 -9.67
N GLY A 91 8.69 9.46 -10.78
CA GLY A 91 9.27 9.39 -12.13
C GLY A 91 10.40 10.41 -12.35
N TYR A 92 10.17 11.67 -11.99
CA TYR A 92 11.17 12.74 -12.08
C TYR A 92 12.42 12.45 -11.23
N GLN A 93 12.25 11.86 -10.05
CA GLN A 93 13.33 11.50 -9.13
C GLN A 93 13.98 10.14 -9.44
N ASN A 94 13.59 9.47 -10.52
CA ASN A 94 14.05 8.11 -10.87
C ASN A 94 13.81 7.09 -9.73
N LEU A 95 12.66 7.17 -9.07
CA LEU A 95 12.28 6.26 -7.97
C LEU A 95 11.37 5.11 -8.44
N VAL A 96 10.81 5.20 -9.66
CA VAL A 96 10.01 4.12 -10.27
C VAL A 96 10.95 2.97 -10.60
N PHE A 97 10.60 1.74 -10.16
CA PHE A 97 11.40 0.55 -10.38
C PHE A 97 10.68 -0.57 -11.13
N ALA A 98 9.35 -0.53 -11.17
CA ALA A 98 8.54 -1.50 -11.92
C ALA A 98 7.23 -0.87 -12.37
N GLU A 99 6.76 -1.29 -13.54
CA GLU A 99 5.54 -0.80 -14.15
C GLU A 99 4.95 -1.86 -15.07
N ASN A 100 3.62 -1.94 -15.11
CA ASN A 100 2.88 -2.69 -16.13
C ASN A 100 1.76 -1.81 -16.71
N GLU A 101 0.92 -2.35 -17.58
CA GLU A 101 -0.18 -1.61 -18.19
C GLU A 101 -1.13 -1.00 -17.15
N TYR A 102 -1.32 -1.64 -16.00
CA TYR A 102 -2.38 -1.34 -15.01
C TYR A 102 -1.89 -0.71 -13.72
N ALA A 103 -0.60 -0.75 -13.45
CA ALA A 103 -0.04 -0.27 -12.19
C ALA A 103 1.40 0.21 -12.33
N VAL A 104 1.84 1.03 -11.38
CA VAL A 104 3.21 1.53 -11.24
C VAL A 104 3.70 1.34 -9.81
N ALA A 105 4.96 0.92 -9.64
CA ALA A 105 5.61 0.73 -8.34
C ALA A 105 6.86 1.59 -8.22
N PHE A 106 7.02 2.26 -7.09
CA PHE A 106 8.15 3.14 -6.82
C PHE A 106 8.56 3.12 -5.34
N ALA A 107 9.81 3.49 -5.08
CA ALA A 107 10.26 3.79 -3.72
C ALA A 107 9.69 5.16 -3.31
N ASP A 108 8.86 5.18 -2.29
CA ASP A 108 8.14 6.37 -1.87
C ASP A 108 8.92 7.16 -0.81
N PHE A 109 8.51 8.36 -0.57
CA PHE A 109 9.17 9.35 0.29
C PHE A 109 8.15 10.02 1.22
N GLY A 110 8.64 10.67 2.29
CA GLY A 110 7.75 11.38 3.22
C GLY A 110 7.00 10.48 4.20
N HIS A 111 7.26 9.18 4.21
CA HIS A 111 6.66 8.24 5.14
C HIS A 111 7.50 8.04 6.41
N ARG A 112 6.83 7.53 7.45
CA ARG A 112 7.46 7.19 8.73
C ARG A 112 8.54 6.11 8.63
N TYR A 113 8.44 5.22 7.63
CA TYR A 113 9.35 4.12 7.36
C TYR A 113 9.72 4.10 5.89
N PRO A 114 10.84 3.45 5.50
CA PRO A 114 11.10 3.18 4.09
C PRO A 114 9.92 2.45 3.47
N THR A 115 9.38 2.97 2.37
CA THR A 115 8.09 2.56 1.83
C THR A 115 8.18 2.27 0.34
N LEU A 116 7.60 1.14 -0.09
CA LEU A 116 7.30 0.86 -1.48
C LEU A 116 5.83 1.20 -1.71
N ALA A 117 5.56 1.96 -2.76
CA ALA A 117 4.20 2.34 -3.15
C ALA A 117 3.82 1.72 -4.49
N ILE A 118 2.63 1.16 -4.57
CA ILE A 118 2.07 0.57 -5.79
C ILE A 118 0.73 1.27 -6.07
N TYR A 119 0.65 1.99 -7.18
CA TYR A 119 -0.51 2.77 -7.58
C TYR A 119 -1.20 2.15 -8.78
N SER A 120 -2.52 2.00 -8.69
CA SER A 120 -3.35 1.61 -9.83
C SER A 120 -3.48 2.77 -10.82
N LYS A 121 -3.35 2.46 -12.11
CA LYS A 121 -3.59 3.41 -13.23
C LYS A 121 -5.06 3.45 -13.66
N ALA A 122 -5.92 2.65 -13.02
CA ALA A 122 -7.33 2.58 -13.37
C ALA A 122 -8.07 3.88 -13.00
N GLU A 123 -8.99 4.31 -13.87
CA GLU A 123 -9.91 5.42 -13.58
C GLU A 123 -10.82 5.13 -12.38
N LYS A 124 -11.14 3.84 -12.15
CA LYS A 124 -11.95 3.39 -11.03
C LYS A 124 -11.11 3.34 -9.75
N ASN A 125 -11.39 4.27 -8.86
CA ASN A 125 -10.65 4.45 -7.60
C ASN A 125 -11.00 3.42 -6.50
N GLN A 126 -12.00 2.59 -6.73
CA GLN A 126 -12.45 1.55 -5.80
C GLN A 126 -12.00 0.19 -6.33
N PRO A 127 -11.26 -0.61 -5.57
CA PRO A 127 -10.71 -1.88 -6.07
C PRO A 127 -11.77 -2.86 -6.56
N TRP A 128 -12.96 -2.88 -5.95
CA TRP A 128 -14.08 -3.75 -6.38
C TRP A 128 -14.80 -3.29 -7.66
N ASN A 129 -14.45 -2.16 -8.23
CA ASN A 129 -14.96 -1.63 -9.50
C ASN A 129 -13.93 -1.71 -10.63
N GLN A 130 -12.73 -2.25 -10.36
CA GLN A 130 -11.68 -2.48 -11.35
C GLN A 130 -11.91 -3.80 -12.10
N THR A 131 -11.36 -3.90 -13.31
CA THR A 131 -11.43 -5.15 -14.09
C THR A 131 -10.49 -6.22 -13.51
N PRO A 132 -10.73 -7.52 -13.82
CA PRO A 132 -9.82 -8.58 -13.39
C PRO A 132 -8.35 -8.34 -13.79
N GLU A 133 -8.12 -7.78 -14.99
CA GLU A 133 -6.77 -7.47 -15.50
C GLU A 133 -6.11 -6.34 -14.69
N GLN A 134 -6.88 -5.30 -14.33
CA GLN A 134 -6.40 -4.20 -13.49
C GLN A 134 -6.03 -4.69 -12.09
N VAL A 135 -6.89 -5.53 -11.49
CA VAL A 135 -6.61 -6.16 -10.19
C VAL A 135 -5.40 -7.10 -10.29
N ARG A 136 -5.28 -7.84 -11.40
CA ARG A 136 -4.11 -8.70 -11.64
C ARG A 136 -2.83 -7.91 -11.75
N GLY A 137 -2.82 -6.81 -12.51
CA GLY A 137 -1.66 -5.94 -12.65
C GLY A 137 -1.19 -5.33 -11.34
N MET A 138 -2.13 -4.92 -10.48
CA MET A 138 -1.82 -4.48 -9.11
C MET A 138 -1.23 -5.62 -8.27
N SER A 139 -1.88 -6.79 -8.28
CA SER A 139 -1.42 -7.96 -7.53
C SER A 139 -0.01 -8.39 -7.92
N ASP A 140 0.32 -8.40 -9.21
CA ASP A 140 1.63 -8.82 -9.70
C ASP A 140 2.74 -7.90 -9.18
N LEU A 141 2.53 -6.56 -9.17
CA LEU A 141 3.52 -5.62 -8.63
C LEU A 141 3.61 -5.70 -7.10
N VAL A 142 2.49 -5.85 -6.39
CA VAL A 142 2.50 -6.02 -4.91
C VAL A 142 3.24 -7.31 -4.54
N HIS A 143 2.97 -8.41 -5.25
CA HIS A 143 3.66 -9.68 -5.07
C HIS A 143 5.17 -9.55 -5.32
N ALA A 144 5.56 -8.92 -6.43
CA ALA A 144 6.95 -8.70 -6.79
C ALA A 144 7.69 -7.87 -5.72
N CYS A 145 7.05 -6.83 -5.17
CA CYS A 145 7.59 -6.04 -4.06
C CYS A 145 7.82 -6.87 -2.81
N HIS A 146 6.87 -7.73 -2.42
CA HIS A 146 7.03 -8.63 -1.28
C HIS A 146 8.10 -9.69 -1.53
N ALA A 147 8.19 -10.25 -2.74
CA ALA A 147 9.21 -11.22 -3.09
C ALA A 147 10.63 -10.59 -3.04
N ALA A 148 10.80 -9.40 -3.65
CA ALA A 148 12.06 -8.66 -3.61
C ALA A 148 12.46 -8.23 -2.19
N MET A 149 11.50 -7.89 -1.33
CA MET A 149 11.76 -7.58 0.07
C MET A 149 12.28 -8.79 0.84
N GLY A 150 11.72 -9.97 0.57
CA GLY A 150 12.02 -11.22 1.27
C GLY A 150 11.18 -11.43 2.53
N SER A 151 11.01 -12.69 2.91
CA SER A 151 10.14 -13.11 4.02
C SER A 151 10.64 -12.71 5.42
N GLU A 152 11.92 -12.36 5.55
CA GLU A 152 12.54 -12.01 6.84
C GLU A 152 12.46 -10.52 7.17
N VAL A 153 11.96 -9.69 6.25
CA VAL A 153 11.81 -8.25 6.50
C VAL A 153 10.44 -7.96 7.10
N PRO A 154 10.37 -7.41 8.33
CA PRO A 154 9.11 -7.00 8.93
C PRO A 154 8.47 -5.87 8.14
N CYS A 155 7.19 -5.97 7.84
CA CYS A 155 6.49 -4.91 7.11
C CYS A 155 5.03 -4.76 7.50
N ASN A 156 4.51 -3.55 7.24
CA ASN A 156 3.08 -3.32 7.17
C ASN A 156 2.70 -3.08 5.71
N GLU A 157 1.68 -3.79 5.23
CA GLU A 157 0.99 -3.48 3.98
C GLU A 157 -0.28 -2.73 4.33
N GLU A 158 -0.53 -1.59 3.67
CA GLU A 158 -1.67 -0.72 3.95
C GLU A 158 -2.34 -0.35 2.63
N TRP A 159 -3.69 -0.44 2.57
CA TRP A 159 -4.47 -0.12 1.38
C TRP A 159 -5.17 1.22 1.52
N TYR A 160 -5.13 2.00 0.47
CA TYR A 160 -5.79 3.28 0.32
C TYR A 160 -6.63 3.28 -0.95
N TYR A 161 -7.82 3.82 -0.87
CA TYR A 161 -8.78 3.86 -1.97
C TYR A 161 -9.89 4.87 -1.67
N ARG A 162 -10.67 5.22 -2.67
CA ARG A 162 -11.83 6.09 -2.50
C ARG A 162 -12.97 5.35 -1.78
N PRO A 163 -13.40 5.78 -0.58
CA PRO A 163 -14.57 5.19 0.07
C PRO A 163 -15.87 5.54 -0.69
N PRO A 164 -16.95 4.73 -0.56
CA PRO A 164 -18.18 4.92 -1.34
C PRO A 164 -18.87 6.28 -1.15
N ALA A 165 -18.80 6.85 0.05
CA ALA A 165 -19.52 8.08 0.41
C ALA A 165 -18.78 9.37 0.01
N ILE A 166 -17.60 9.30 -0.58
CA ILE A 166 -16.75 10.44 -0.88
C ILE A 166 -16.49 10.52 -2.38
N ASP A 167 -16.84 11.65 -2.99
CA ASP A 167 -16.62 11.90 -4.42
C ASP A 167 -15.37 12.75 -4.64
N ILE A 168 -14.22 12.09 -4.55
CA ILE A 168 -12.89 12.65 -4.82
C ILE A 168 -12.03 11.62 -5.53
N ALA A 169 -11.00 12.07 -6.26
CA ALA A 169 -10.04 11.19 -6.92
C ALA A 169 -8.99 10.68 -5.91
N VAL A 170 -9.22 9.50 -5.34
CA VAL A 170 -8.24 8.76 -4.54
C VAL A 170 -7.95 7.44 -5.24
N PRO A 171 -6.87 7.31 -5.99
CA PRO A 171 -6.55 6.07 -6.69
C PRO A 171 -6.35 4.93 -5.70
N TRP A 172 -6.75 3.71 -6.08
CA TRP A 172 -6.37 2.56 -5.27
C TRP A 172 -4.86 2.41 -5.28
N HIS A 173 -4.26 2.47 -4.11
CA HIS A 173 -2.83 2.25 -3.93
C HIS A 173 -2.54 1.46 -2.66
N ILE A 174 -1.41 0.79 -2.68
CA ILE A 174 -0.94 -0.08 -1.60
C ILE A 174 0.47 0.38 -1.22
N LEU A 175 0.67 0.57 0.08
CA LEU A 175 1.97 0.91 0.66
C LEU A 175 2.53 -0.31 1.41
N ILE A 176 3.79 -0.65 1.17
CA ILE A 176 4.54 -1.67 1.90
C ILE A 176 5.65 -0.98 2.67
N LYS A 177 5.46 -0.85 3.99
CA LYS A 177 6.34 -0.12 4.91
C LYS A 177 7.29 -1.08 5.61
N TRP A 178 8.59 -0.93 5.37
CA TRP A 178 9.62 -1.75 6.00
C TRP A 178 9.85 -1.32 7.46
N ARG A 179 9.51 -2.19 8.40
CA ARG A 179 9.58 -1.93 9.84
C ARG A 179 10.98 -2.29 10.39
N ILE A 180 12.01 -1.72 9.78
CA ILE A 180 13.42 -1.99 10.06
C ILE A 180 14.05 -1.03 11.08
N SER A 181 13.29 -0.06 11.59
CA SER A 181 13.70 0.88 12.64
C SER A 181 12.55 1.15 13.60
N ASN A 182 12.87 1.54 14.80
CA ASN A 182 11.89 2.00 15.79
C ASN A 182 12.01 3.51 15.97
N PRO A 183 10.90 4.27 15.98
CA PRO A 183 10.92 5.67 16.39
C PRO A 183 11.44 5.81 17.82
N ALA A 184 12.25 6.84 18.03
CA ALA A 184 12.82 7.15 19.32
C ALA A 184 12.29 8.50 19.85
N GLY A 185 12.98 9.09 20.84
CA GLY A 185 12.53 10.32 21.48
C GLY A 185 12.40 11.51 20.55
N PHE A 186 13.28 11.62 19.54
CA PHE A 186 13.23 12.70 18.55
C PHE A 186 11.91 12.67 17.77
N GLU A 187 11.55 11.54 17.20
CA GLU A 187 10.30 11.35 16.45
C GLU A 187 9.06 11.52 17.33
N ALA A 188 9.17 11.07 18.59
CA ALA A 188 8.06 11.19 19.55
C ALA A 188 7.73 12.64 19.88
N VAL A 189 8.75 13.50 20.02
CA VAL A 189 8.59 14.92 20.38
C VAL A 189 8.27 15.77 19.15
N THR A 190 9.06 15.62 18.08
CA THR A 190 9.00 16.51 16.92
C THR A 190 7.97 16.11 15.87
N LYS A 191 7.57 14.83 15.84
CA LYS A 191 6.77 14.19 14.76
C LYS A 191 7.49 14.22 13.40
N ILE A 192 8.80 14.48 13.39
CA ILE A 192 9.66 14.33 12.22
C ILE A 192 10.27 12.95 12.27
N PHE A 193 10.09 12.15 11.21
CA PHE A 193 10.57 10.78 11.15
C PHE A 193 11.84 10.67 10.32
N VAL A 194 12.88 10.05 10.91
CA VAL A 194 14.16 9.82 10.25
C VAL A 194 14.19 8.39 9.72
N ASN A 195 14.23 8.25 8.40
CA ASN A 195 14.39 6.95 7.75
C ASN A 195 15.88 6.54 7.71
N THR A 196 16.14 5.27 7.97
CA THR A 196 17.50 4.70 7.95
C THR A 196 17.96 4.35 6.52
N ILE A 197 17.06 4.34 5.56
CA ILE A 197 17.32 4.08 4.15
C ILE A 197 16.63 5.19 3.34
N ASP A 198 17.38 5.88 2.50
CA ASP A 198 16.81 6.86 1.57
C ASP A 198 16.07 6.16 0.41
N PRO A 199 15.19 6.87 -0.32
CA PRO A 199 14.36 6.25 -1.37
C PRO A 199 15.17 5.66 -2.52
N TRP A 200 16.29 6.24 -2.92
CA TRP A 200 17.12 5.72 -4.02
C TRP A 200 17.84 4.45 -3.62
N THR A 201 18.40 4.40 -2.41
CA THR A 201 18.96 3.17 -1.83
C THR A 201 17.90 2.07 -1.69
N LEU A 202 16.67 2.43 -1.28
CA LEU A 202 15.55 1.49 -1.20
C LEU A 202 15.20 0.92 -2.58
N ARG A 203 15.06 1.79 -3.59
CA ARG A 203 14.83 1.40 -4.99
C ARG A 203 15.90 0.41 -5.47
N ASP A 204 17.16 0.74 -5.28
CA ASP A 204 18.28 -0.09 -5.77
C ASP A 204 18.31 -1.47 -5.10
N LYS A 205 17.98 -1.54 -3.80
CA LYS A 205 17.83 -2.81 -3.09
C LYS A 205 16.72 -3.68 -3.67
N VAL A 206 15.61 -3.08 -4.08
CA VAL A 206 14.48 -3.79 -4.68
C VAL A 206 14.83 -4.23 -6.10
N VAL A 207 15.36 -3.33 -6.92
CA VAL A 207 15.76 -3.62 -8.31
C VAL A 207 16.72 -4.80 -8.37
N ASN A 208 17.77 -4.82 -7.55
CA ASN A 208 18.75 -5.89 -7.53
C ASN A 208 18.12 -7.27 -7.27
N ARG A 209 17.03 -7.34 -6.50
CA ARG A 209 16.34 -8.59 -6.18
C ARG A 209 15.20 -8.96 -7.12
N LEU A 210 14.71 -8.01 -7.92
CA LEU A 210 13.70 -8.28 -8.94
C LEU A 210 14.29 -8.99 -10.17
N PHE A 211 15.62 -8.87 -10.39
CA PHE A 211 16.31 -9.40 -11.55
C PHE A 211 17.31 -10.52 -11.21
N GLU A 212 17.38 -10.97 -9.95
CA GLU A 212 18.04 -12.19 -9.53
C GLU A 212 17.10 -13.41 -9.72
#